data_685223bb8b013ef0a71a8d6034150fb5
#
_entry.id   685223bb8b013ef0a71a8d6034150fb5
#
_cell.length_a   1.000
_cell.length_b   1.000
_cell.length_c   1.000
_cell.angle_alpha   90.00
_cell.angle_beta   90.00
_cell.angle_gamma   90.00
#
_symmetry.space_group_name_H-M   'P 1'
#
loop_
_entity.id
_entity.type
_entity.pdbx_description
1 polymer ?
#
loop_
_entity_poly.entity_id
_entity_poly.type
_entity_poly.pdbx_seq_one_letter_code
_entity_poly.pdbx_strand_id
1 'polypeptide(L)'
;LGVDIEQCSLVDYLSMKDGCLFATQVTARNALKTFGEEGIKAIRKEIDGLLSKKVFTGVLKDKLSETQRKKIIRMSCFLKEKKDSNGTFIKLKARLVAGGHQQDRTLYNQDETSSPTVATSSVFSIISTGISESRKFMTFDISQAYLNADMKDEVFMTLDPAMTKILLEQDKSGQFKDKVSNERVTVKLNKALYGCIQSAKLWYNHLSDYLRTIGFSPNPVD
;
A
#
# COMPACT_ATOMS: atom_id res chain seq x y z
N LEU A 1 -36.38 -14.61 11.79
CA LEU A 1 -35.62 -15.46 10.88
C LEU A 1 -34.31 -15.80 11.60
N GLY A 2 -34.27 -17.00 12.25
CA GLY A 2 -33.06 -17.50 12.93
C GLY A 2 -32.04 -17.95 11.89
N VAL A 3 -30.91 -17.29 11.87
CA VAL A 3 -29.76 -17.75 11.11
C VAL A 3 -29.01 -18.78 11.97
N ASP A 4 -28.82 -19.96 11.41
CA ASP A 4 -28.13 -21.06 12.08
C ASP A 4 -26.62 -20.71 12.19
N ILE A 5 -26.18 -20.43 13.40
CA ILE A 5 -24.83 -19.87 13.69
C ILE A 5 -23.72 -20.93 13.48
N GLU A 6 -24.06 -22.21 13.43
CA GLU A 6 -23.06 -23.29 13.32
C GLU A 6 -22.44 -23.45 11.92
N GLN A 7 -23.01 -22.83 10.89
CA GLN A 7 -22.50 -22.92 9.51
C GLN A 7 -21.92 -21.60 8.96
N CYS A 8 -21.94 -20.53 9.75
CA CYS A 8 -21.44 -19.23 9.33
C CYS A 8 -19.97 -19.07 9.73
N SER A 9 -19.11 -18.71 8.78
CA SER A 9 -17.72 -18.39 9.14
C SER A 9 -17.70 -17.16 10.06
N LEU A 10 -16.68 -17.05 10.91
CA LEU A 10 -16.52 -15.87 11.80
C LEU A 10 -16.56 -14.55 11.02
N VAL A 11 -16.12 -14.58 9.78
CA VAL A 11 -16.12 -13.43 8.84
C VAL A 11 -17.55 -13.08 8.42
N ASP A 12 -18.38 -14.08 8.10
CA ASP A 12 -19.78 -13.88 7.73
C ASP A 12 -20.60 -13.38 8.92
N TYR A 13 -20.32 -13.93 10.11
CA TYR A 13 -20.97 -13.51 11.36
C TYR A 13 -20.68 -12.06 11.72
N LEU A 14 -19.41 -11.62 11.58
CA LEU A 14 -19.01 -10.24 11.87
C LEU A 14 -19.56 -9.26 10.82
N SER A 15 -19.68 -9.67 9.56
CA SER A 15 -20.25 -8.84 8.50
C SER A 15 -21.78 -8.66 8.62
N MET A 16 -22.47 -9.62 9.24
CA MET A 16 -23.94 -9.55 9.47
C MET A 16 -24.34 -8.68 10.67
N LYS A 17 -23.48 -8.59 11.70
CA LYS A 17 -23.87 -8.00 13.00
C LYS A 17 -23.78 -6.47 13.10
N ASP A 18 -22.92 -5.83 12.32
CA ASP A 18 -22.59 -4.41 12.56
C ASP A 18 -22.97 -3.44 11.46
N GLY A 19 -23.54 -3.91 10.34
CA GLY A 19 -23.74 -3.00 9.17
C GLY A 19 -22.40 -2.32 8.73
N CYS A 20 -21.32 -2.59 9.42
CA CYS A 20 -19.99 -2.17 9.08
C CYS A 20 -19.49 -3.06 7.94
N LEU A 21 -19.40 -2.49 6.78
CA LEU A 21 -18.67 -3.00 5.63
C LEU A 21 -17.19 -3.21 6.01
N PHE A 22 -16.89 -4.30 6.73
CA PHE A 22 -15.52 -4.79 6.77
C PHE A 22 -15.17 -5.19 5.35
N ALA A 23 -14.41 -4.31 4.72
CA ALA A 23 -13.87 -4.60 3.43
C ALA A 23 -12.90 -5.77 3.58
N THR A 24 -13.38 -6.96 3.32
CA THR A 24 -12.61 -8.20 3.34
C THR A 24 -11.43 -8.05 2.39
N GLN A 25 -10.24 -7.96 2.97
CA GLN A 25 -9.00 -8.03 2.19
C GLN A 25 -8.75 -9.50 1.89
N VAL A 26 -8.89 -9.87 0.62
CA VAL A 26 -8.64 -11.22 0.18
C VAL A 26 -7.24 -11.30 -0.41
N THR A 27 -6.46 -12.33 -0.02
CA THR A 27 -5.14 -12.56 -0.62
C THR A 27 -5.27 -12.78 -2.13
N ALA A 28 -4.25 -12.41 -2.92
CA ALA A 28 -4.30 -12.55 -4.37
C ALA A 28 -4.67 -13.97 -4.81
N ARG A 29 -4.15 -15.01 -4.16
CA ARG A 29 -4.47 -16.41 -4.49
C ARG A 29 -5.96 -16.72 -4.33
N ASN A 30 -6.58 -16.28 -3.24
CA ASN A 30 -8.00 -16.50 -2.99
C ASN A 30 -8.84 -15.60 -3.90
N ALA A 31 -8.42 -14.36 -4.09
CA ALA A 31 -9.09 -13.42 -4.98
C ALA A 31 -9.11 -13.89 -6.45
N LEU A 32 -8.01 -14.49 -6.93
CA LEU A 32 -7.96 -15.07 -8.27
C LEU A 32 -8.94 -16.25 -8.43
N LYS A 33 -9.13 -17.04 -7.37
CA LYS A 33 -10.15 -18.11 -7.36
C LYS A 33 -11.58 -17.55 -7.37
N THR A 34 -11.81 -16.46 -6.64
CA THR A 34 -13.16 -15.88 -6.47
C THR A 34 -13.53 -14.95 -7.63
N PHE A 35 -12.61 -14.11 -8.09
CA PHE A 35 -12.87 -13.04 -9.06
C PHE A 35 -12.29 -13.29 -10.46
N GLY A 36 -11.55 -14.39 -10.66
CA GLY A 36 -11.02 -14.80 -11.97
C GLY A 36 -10.30 -13.64 -12.70
N GLU A 37 -10.74 -13.38 -13.94
CA GLU A 37 -10.16 -12.35 -14.82
C GLU A 37 -10.25 -10.92 -14.26
N GLU A 38 -11.33 -10.57 -13.53
CA GLU A 38 -11.45 -9.24 -12.92
C GLU A 38 -10.38 -9.01 -11.83
N GLY A 39 -10.03 -10.08 -11.08
CA GLY A 39 -8.92 -10.04 -10.12
C GLY A 39 -7.58 -9.81 -10.81
N ILE A 40 -7.32 -10.53 -11.89
CA ILE A 40 -6.09 -10.37 -12.71
C ILE A 40 -6.00 -8.95 -13.26
N LYS A 41 -7.08 -8.41 -13.80
CA LYS A 41 -7.15 -7.05 -14.34
C LYS A 41 -6.84 -5.98 -13.28
N ALA A 42 -7.36 -6.16 -12.06
CA ALA A 42 -7.06 -5.26 -10.95
C ALA A 42 -5.57 -5.31 -10.56
N ILE A 43 -4.97 -6.51 -10.52
CA ILE A 43 -3.54 -6.70 -10.22
C ILE A 43 -2.66 -6.10 -11.33
N ARG A 44 -2.98 -6.33 -12.60
CA ARG A 44 -2.26 -5.73 -13.74
C ARG A 44 -2.24 -4.21 -13.62
N LYS A 45 -3.39 -3.61 -13.34
CA LYS A 45 -3.48 -2.16 -13.15
C LYS A 45 -2.61 -1.64 -12.02
N GLU A 46 -2.52 -2.37 -10.91
CA GLU A 46 -1.65 -1.99 -9.79
C GLU A 46 -0.17 -2.11 -10.19
N ILE A 47 0.24 -3.20 -10.84
CA ILE A 47 1.60 -3.41 -11.33
C ILE A 47 2.00 -2.33 -12.34
N ASP A 48 1.12 -1.97 -13.29
CA ASP A 48 1.37 -0.88 -14.23
C ASP A 48 1.62 0.45 -13.52
N GLY A 49 0.85 0.74 -12.47
CA GLY A 49 1.06 1.92 -11.62
C GLY A 49 2.43 1.93 -10.93
N LEU A 50 2.88 0.76 -10.44
CA LEU A 50 4.20 0.63 -9.81
C LEU A 50 5.34 0.76 -10.84
N LEU A 51 5.19 0.17 -12.02
CA LEU A 51 6.16 0.27 -13.10
C LEU A 51 6.29 1.70 -13.63
N SER A 52 5.17 2.38 -13.87
CA SER A 52 5.14 3.77 -14.37
C SER A 52 5.84 4.74 -13.42
N LYS A 53 5.73 4.50 -12.11
CA LYS A 53 6.42 5.29 -11.07
C LYS A 53 7.83 4.80 -10.75
N LYS A 54 8.32 3.75 -11.43
CA LYS A 54 9.63 3.14 -11.19
C LYS A 54 9.86 2.78 -9.73
N VAL A 55 8.83 2.21 -9.09
CA VAL A 55 8.82 1.92 -7.64
C VAL A 55 9.92 0.97 -7.23
N PHE A 56 10.32 0.08 -8.14
CA PHE A 56 11.39 -0.89 -7.89
C PHE A 56 12.20 -1.20 -9.16
N THR A 57 13.38 -1.74 -8.94
CA THR A 57 14.30 -2.21 -9.99
C THR A 57 14.62 -3.68 -9.76
N GLY A 58 14.65 -4.47 -10.83
CA GLY A 58 15.02 -5.89 -10.76
C GLY A 58 16.49 -6.08 -10.38
N VAL A 59 16.75 -7.03 -9.48
CA VAL A 59 18.12 -7.38 -9.07
C VAL A 59 18.38 -8.88 -9.19
N LEU A 60 19.60 -9.24 -9.57
CA LEU A 60 20.06 -10.62 -9.56
C LEU A 60 20.29 -11.05 -8.12
N LYS A 61 19.50 -12.00 -7.61
CA LYS A 61 19.59 -12.49 -6.24
C LYS A 61 21.00 -13.01 -5.91
N ASP A 62 21.67 -13.61 -6.88
CA ASP A 62 23.00 -14.19 -6.69
C ASP A 62 24.12 -13.13 -6.56
N LYS A 63 23.86 -11.91 -7.05
CA LYS A 63 24.78 -10.77 -6.87
C LYS A 63 24.61 -10.07 -5.52
N LEU A 64 23.58 -10.38 -4.74
CA LEU A 64 23.41 -9.85 -3.40
C LEU A 64 24.35 -10.55 -2.41
N SER A 65 24.88 -9.78 -1.46
CA SER A 65 25.64 -10.35 -0.35
C SER A 65 24.78 -11.27 0.51
N GLU A 66 25.39 -12.11 1.32
CA GLU A 66 24.68 -13.01 2.22
C GLU A 66 23.80 -12.22 3.21
N THR A 67 24.31 -11.11 3.71
CA THR A 67 23.57 -10.20 4.61
C THR A 67 22.35 -9.58 3.95
N GLN A 68 22.46 -9.14 2.68
CA GLN A 68 21.36 -8.63 1.90
C GLN A 68 20.31 -9.71 1.60
N ARG A 69 20.74 -10.93 1.26
CA ARG A 69 19.82 -12.06 1.00
C ARG A 69 18.98 -12.41 2.22
N LYS A 70 19.55 -12.37 3.43
CA LYS A 70 18.85 -12.63 4.69
C LYS A 70 17.79 -11.55 4.99
N LYS A 71 17.94 -10.34 4.46
CA LYS A 71 17.02 -9.21 4.64
C LYS A 71 15.94 -9.09 3.54
N ILE A 72 15.90 -10.01 2.58
CA ILE A 72 14.87 -9.98 1.54
C ILE A 72 13.51 -10.25 2.17
N ILE A 73 12.60 -9.28 2.07
CA ILE A 73 11.21 -9.42 2.52
C ILE A 73 10.32 -9.99 1.42
N ARG A 74 9.15 -10.51 1.78
CA ARG A 74 8.17 -11.02 0.83
C ARG A 74 7.14 -9.96 0.50
N MET A 75 6.67 -9.98 -0.72
CA MET A 75 5.52 -9.19 -1.14
C MET A 75 4.22 -9.94 -0.83
N SER A 76 3.19 -9.18 -0.52
CA SER A 76 1.81 -9.67 -0.48
C SER A 76 0.95 -8.83 -1.42
N CYS A 77 -0.06 -9.43 -2.02
CA CYS A 77 -1.05 -8.72 -2.81
C CYS A 77 -2.43 -8.98 -2.22
N PHE A 78 -3.17 -7.91 -1.98
CA PHE A 78 -4.53 -7.93 -1.45
C PHE A 78 -5.49 -7.30 -2.45
N LEU A 79 -6.65 -7.91 -2.61
CA LEU A 79 -7.76 -7.33 -3.36
C LEU A 79 -8.87 -6.90 -2.39
N LYS A 80 -9.49 -5.76 -2.70
CA LYS A 80 -10.61 -5.21 -1.97
C LYS A 80 -11.68 -4.79 -2.95
N GLU A 81 -12.92 -5.19 -2.68
CA GLU A 81 -14.08 -4.65 -3.37
C GLU A 81 -14.31 -3.19 -2.98
N LYS A 82 -14.53 -2.36 -3.98
CA LYS A 82 -15.11 -1.03 -3.76
C LYS A 82 -16.59 -1.10 -4.08
N LYS A 83 -17.38 -0.63 -3.14
CA LYS A 83 -18.85 -0.51 -3.26
C LYS A 83 -19.23 0.97 -3.17
N ASP A 84 -20.36 1.33 -3.75
CA ASP A 84 -20.96 2.66 -3.58
C ASP A 84 -21.66 2.80 -2.22
N SER A 85 -22.32 3.94 -2.00
CA SER A 85 -23.10 4.21 -0.78
C SER A 85 -24.29 3.26 -0.58
N ASN A 86 -24.74 2.61 -1.65
CA ASN A 86 -25.87 1.67 -1.63
C ASN A 86 -25.41 0.21 -1.47
N GLY A 87 -24.10 -0.02 -1.34
CA GLY A 87 -23.51 -1.36 -1.24
C GLY A 87 -23.28 -2.07 -2.58
N THR A 88 -23.55 -1.40 -3.71
CA THR A 88 -23.39 -1.97 -5.05
C THR A 88 -21.90 -2.04 -5.42
N PHE A 89 -21.49 -3.18 -5.97
CA PHE A 89 -20.11 -3.36 -6.43
C PHE A 89 -19.74 -2.36 -7.52
N ILE A 90 -18.63 -1.65 -7.35
CA ILE A 90 -18.09 -0.74 -8.35
C ILE A 90 -16.90 -1.36 -9.07
N LYS A 91 -15.91 -1.85 -8.31
CA LYS A 91 -14.67 -2.41 -8.87
C LYS A 91 -13.82 -3.12 -7.82
N LEU A 92 -12.92 -3.97 -8.28
CA LEU A 92 -11.82 -4.49 -7.47
C LEU A 92 -10.66 -3.49 -7.45
N LYS A 93 -10.05 -3.35 -6.29
CA LYS A 93 -8.80 -2.62 -6.10
C LYS A 93 -7.75 -3.55 -5.55
N ALA A 94 -6.69 -3.78 -6.31
CA ALA A 94 -5.51 -4.47 -5.84
C ALA A 94 -4.57 -3.51 -5.09
N ARG A 95 -3.80 -4.04 -4.15
CA ARG A 95 -2.67 -3.38 -3.50
C ARG A 95 -1.52 -4.36 -3.33
N LEU A 96 -0.37 -4.00 -3.85
CA LEU A 96 0.87 -4.68 -3.53
C LEU A 96 1.46 -4.08 -2.26
N VAL A 97 1.80 -4.96 -1.31
CA VAL A 97 2.23 -4.58 0.04
C VAL A 97 3.52 -5.30 0.37
N ALA A 98 4.52 -4.58 0.83
CA ALA A 98 5.76 -5.15 1.32
C ALA A 98 5.56 -5.82 2.68
N GLY A 99 6.28 -6.91 2.95
CA GLY A 99 6.23 -7.63 4.23
C GLY A 99 7.07 -6.94 5.30
N GLY A 100 6.72 -5.72 5.70
CA GLY A 100 7.47 -4.95 6.68
C GLY A 100 7.61 -5.61 8.06
N HIS A 101 6.72 -6.56 8.40
CA HIS A 101 6.88 -7.39 9.61
C HIS A 101 8.14 -8.27 9.57
N GLN A 102 8.75 -8.45 8.39
CA GLN A 102 10.02 -9.17 8.20
C GLN A 102 11.24 -8.23 8.24
N GLN A 103 11.03 -6.90 8.25
CA GLN A 103 12.12 -5.95 8.44
C GLN A 103 12.60 -5.97 9.89
N ASP A 104 13.89 -5.74 10.07
CA ASP A 104 14.48 -5.63 11.41
C ASP A 104 14.07 -4.28 12.04
N ARG A 105 13.17 -4.34 13.02
CA ARG A 105 12.67 -3.16 13.73
C ARG A 105 13.74 -2.44 14.55
N THR A 106 14.80 -3.13 14.94
CA THR A 106 15.88 -2.53 15.74
C THR A 106 16.67 -1.47 14.97
N LEU A 107 16.56 -1.45 13.65
CA LEU A 107 17.21 -0.48 12.77
C LEU A 107 16.43 0.84 12.68
N TYR A 108 15.24 0.94 13.28
CA TYR A 108 14.35 2.11 13.16
C TYR A 108 13.96 2.64 14.53
N ASN A 109 14.09 3.95 14.72
CA ASN A 109 13.53 4.64 15.88
C ASN A 109 12.02 4.80 15.74
N GLN A 110 11.33 5.07 16.85
CA GLN A 110 9.89 5.29 16.84
C GLN A 110 9.48 6.43 15.90
N ASP A 111 10.25 7.51 15.85
CA ASP A 111 10.00 8.66 14.99
C ASP A 111 10.20 8.36 13.49
N GLU A 112 10.93 7.31 13.14
CA GLU A 112 11.16 6.88 11.76
C GLU A 112 10.08 5.93 11.25
N THR A 113 9.23 5.42 12.11
CA THR A 113 8.20 4.42 11.80
C THR A 113 6.79 4.97 11.81
N SER A 114 6.59 6.18 12.35
CA SER A 114 5.28 6.81 12.47
C SER A 114 5.16 8.06 11.59
N SER A 115 3.94 8.30 11.13
CA SER A 115 3.56 9.55 10.49
C SER A 115 2.60 10.27 11.41
N PRO A 116 2.92 11.50 11.84
CA PRO A 116 1.96 12.30 12.58
C PRO A 116 0.67 12.47 11.80
N THR A 117 -0.45 12.36 12.49
CA THR A 117 -1.79 12.62 11.95
C THR A 117 -2.43 13.70 12.79
N VAL A 118 -3.11 14.64 12.13
CA VAL A 118 -3.79 15.74 12.78
C VAL A 118 -4.83 15.22 13.80
N ALA A 119 -4.90 15.85 14.97
CA ALA A 119 -5.93 15.55 15.96
C ALA A 119 -7.33 15.96 15.45
N THR A 120 -8.33 15.14 15.74
CA THR A 120 -9.72 15.41 15.30
C THR A 120 -10.22 16.76 15.84
N SER A 121 -9.83 17.13 17.07
CA SER A 121 -10.13 18.44 17.67
C SER A 121 -9.58 19.61 16.85
N SER A 122 -8.35 19.48 16.34
CA SER A 122 -7.73 20.51 15.49
C SER A 122 -8.49 20.69 14.17
N VAL A 123 -8.95 19.58 13.57
CA VAL A 123 -9.79 19.63 12.36
C VAL A 123 -11.07 20.41 12.62
N PHE A 124 -11.80 20.09 13.71
CA PHE A 124 -13.03 20.81 14.06
C PHE A 124 -12.77 22.28 14.41
N SER A 125 -11.69 22.60 15.09
CA SER A 125 -11.31 23.99 15.39
C SER A 125 -11.06 24.79 14.12
N ILE A 126 -10.34 24.23 13.16
CA ILE A 126 -10.09 24.87 11.85
C ILE A 126 -11.39 25.09 11.08
N ILE A 127 -12.29 24.10 11.06
CA ILE A 127 -13.59 24.22 10.40
C ILE A 127 -14.43 25.33 11.09
N SER A 128 -14.54 25.32 12.42
CA SER A 128 -15.29 26.29 13.18
C SER A 128 -14.78 27.72 12.94
N THR A 129 -13.47 27.95 13.05
CA THR A 129 -12.83 29.23 12.76
C THR A 129 -13.06 29.66 11.31
N GLY A 130 -12.89 28.73 10.36
CA GLY A 130 -13.11 29.03 8.95
C GLY A 130 -14.54 29.45 8.64
N ILE A 131 -15.56 28.84 9.29
CA ILE A 131 -16.96 29.24 9.13
C ILE A 131 -17.17 30.63 9.70
N SER A 132 -16.66 30.91 10.92
CA SER A 132 -16.83 32.22 11.56
C SER A 132 -16.18 33.36 10.76
N GLU A 133 -15.10 33.09 10.05
CA GLU A 133 -14.38 34.04 9.20
C GLU A 133 -14.81 33.99 7.72
N SER A 134 -15.88 33.26 7.38
CA SER A 134 -16.39 33.11 6.01
C SER A 134 -15.34 32.63 5.01
N ARG A 135 -14.40 31.76 5.46
CA ARG A 135 -13.36 31.18 4.63
C ARG A 135 -13.93 30.07 3.74
N LYS A 136 -13.28 29.84 2.60
CA LYS A 136 -13.57 28.70 1.73
C LYS A 136 -12.75 27.47 2.13
N PHE A 137 -13.35 26.30 2.05
CA PHE A 137 -12.68 25.01 2.32
C PHE A 137 -12.43 24.27 1.02
N MET A 138 -11.29 23.60 0.97
CA MET A 138 -10.94 22.68 -0.10
C MET A 138 -10.37 21.41 0.49
N THR A 139 -10.76 20.25 -0.06
CA THR A 139 -10.19 18.94 0.29
C THR A 139 -9.56 18.33 -0.95
N PHE A 140 -8.47 17.61 -0.76
CA PHE A 140 -7.81 16.88 -1.84
C PHE A 140 -7.30 15.53 -1.34
N ASP A 141 -7.18 14.56 -2.25
CA ASP A 141 -6.59 13.25 -2.00
C ASP A 141 -5.38 13.03 -2.91
N ILE A 142 -4.29 12.56 -2.34
CA ILE A 142 -3.07 12.26 -3.10
C ILE A 142 -3.04 10.78 -3.42
N SER A 143 -3.29 10.49 -4.69
CA SER A 143 -3.29 9.12 -5.17
C SER A 143 -1.93 8.45 -5.03
N GLN A 144 -1.92 7.22 -4.49
CA GLN A 144 -0.70 6.44 -4.30
C GLN A 144 0.39 7.22 -3.52
N ALA A 145 -0.03 7.89 -2.45
CA ALA A 145 0.77 8.84 -1.67
C ALA A 145 2.21 8.37 -1.39
N TYR A 146 2.39 7.19 -0.83
CA TYR A 146 3.72 6.65 -0.49
C TYR A 146 4.66 6.52 -1.69
N LEU A 147 4.13 6.16 -2.86
CA LEU A 147 4.94 5.96 -4.06
C LEU A 147 5.56 7.26 -4.63
N ASN A 148 5.23 8.42 -4.06
CA ASN A 148 5.85 9.69 -4.43
C ASN A 148 7.13 9.96 -3.62
N ALA A 149 7.32 9.31 -2.47
CA ALA A 149 8.52 9.43 -1.65
C ALA A 149 9.58 8.40 -2.03
N ASP A 150 10.86 8.82 -2.06
CA ASP A 150 11.97 7.92 -2.33
C ASP A 150 12.26 7.01 -1.13
N MET A 151 12.58 5.75 -1.42
CA MET A 151 13.10 4.82 -0.43
C MET A 151 14.58 5.16 -0.16
N LYS A 152 14.88 5.51 1.08
CA LYS A 152 16.25 5.89 1.48
C LYS A 152 17.11 4.67 1.80
N ASP A 153 16.51 3.62 2.31
CA ASP A 153 17.20 2.41 2.75
C ASP A 153 17.29 1.37 1.64
N GLU A 154 18.23 0.46 1.78
CA GLU A 154 18.29 -0.71 0.92
C GLU A 154 17.25 -1.75 1.35
N VAL A 155 16.10 -1.76 0.69
CA VAL A 155 15.04 -2.75 0.89
C VAL A 155 14.92 -3.62 -0.34
N PHE A 156 15.15 -4.92 -0.15
CA PHE A 156 14.96 -5.93 -1.18
C PHE A 156 13.68 -6.72 -0.90
N MET A 157 12.94 -6.99 -1.97
CA MET A 157 11.67 -7.69 -1.88
C MET A 157 11.57 -8.76 -2.96
N THR A 158 10.98 -9.92 -2.63
CA THR A 158 10.73 -10.98 -3.61
C THR A 158 9.23 -11.07 -3.90
N LEU A 159 8.91 -11.20 -5.19
CA LEU A 159 7.56 -11.46 -5.69
C LEU A 159 7.29 -12.97 -5.69
N ASP A 160 6.04 -13.35 -5.45
CA ASP A 160 5.64 -14.74 -5.64
C ASP A 160 5.54 -15.11 -7.14
N PRO A 161 5.44 -16.40 -7.51
CA PRO A 161 5.42 -16.81 -8.91
C PRO A 161 4.28 -16.19 -9.73
N ALA A 162 3.08 -16.05 -9.15
CA ALA A 162 1.93 -15.50 -9.86
C ALA A 162 2.14 -14.00 -10.15
N MET A 163 2.64 -13.23 -9.16
CA MET A 163 2.96 -11.83 -9.33
C MET A 163 4.15 -11.63 -10.27
N THR A 164 5.15 -12.51 -10.21
CA THR A 164 6.29 -12.50 -11.14
C THR A 164 5.81 -12.67 -12.59
N LYS A 165 4.92 -13.62 -12.85
CA LYS A 165 4.37 -13.84 -14.19
C LYS A 165 3.66 -12.58 -14.70
N ILE A 166 2.77 -11.99 -13.90
CA ILE A 166 2.04 -10.77 -14.30
C ILE A 166 3.01 -9.59 -14.49
N LEU A 167 4.02 -9.45 -13.64
CA LEU A 167 5.06 -8.41 -13.79
C LEU A 167 5.79 -8.55 -15.13
N LEU A 168 6.20 -9.76 -15.50
CA LEU A 168 6.90 -10.01 -16.77
C LEU A 168 6.01 -9.75 -17.99
N GLU A 169 4.71 -10.01 -17.91
CA GLU A 169 3.74 -9.68 -18.96
C GLU A 169 3.59 -8.16 -19.15
N GLN A 170 3.69 -7.38 -18.07
CA GLN A 170 3.54 -5.91 -18.08
C GLN A 170 4.87 -5.18 -18.34
N ASP A 171 6.00 -5.82 -18.14
CA ASP A 171 7.32 -5.20 -18.29
C ASP A 171 7.71 -5.05 -19.77
N LYS A 172 7.35 -3.92 -20.35
CA LYS A 172 7.74 -3.56 -21.74
C LYS A 172 9.23 -3.30 -21.90
N SER A 173 9.94 -3.02 -20.80
CA SER A 173 11.38 -2.73 -20.83
C SER A 173 12.26 -3.97 -20.85
N GLY A 174 11.71 -5.12 -20.46
CA GLY A 174 12.43 -6.37 -20.34
C GLY A 174 13.42 -6.43 -19.17
N GLN A 175 13.41 -5.43 -18.27
CA GLN A 175 14.40 -5.32 -17.19
C GLN A 175 14.32 -6.42 -16.14
N PHE A 176 13.21 -7.18 -16.07
CA PHE A 176 13.03 -8.23 -15.07
C PHE A 176 13.26 -9.63 -15.63
N LYS A 177 13.30 -9.80 -16.95
CA LYS A 177 13.32 -11.11 -17.60
C LYS A 177 14.52 -11.96 -17.20
N ASP A 178 15.71 -11.36 -17.12
CA ASP A 178 16.96 -12.00 -16.72
C ASP A 178 17.18 -12.06 -15.20
N LYS A 179 16.22 -11.54 -14.40
CA LYS A 179 16.27 -11.50 -12.93
C LYS A 179 15.43 -12.59 -12.25
N VAL A 180 14.83 -13.48 -13.05
CA VAL A 180 14.00 -14.56 -12.52
C VAL A 180 14.88 -15.68 -11.96
N SER A 181 14.62 -16.07 -10.73
CA SER A 181 15.23 -17.23 -10.08
C SER A 181 14.14 -18.02 -9.34
N ASN A 182 14.02 -19.32 -9.60
CA ASN A 182 12.97 -20.17 -9.03
C ASN A 182 11.57 -19.56 -9.18
N GLU A 183 11.20 -19.14 -10.39
CA GLU A 183 9.92 -18.51 -10.75
C GLU A 183 9.62 -17.20 -10.00
N ARG A 184 10.60 -16.59 -9.36
CA ARG A 184 10.46 -15.37 -8.57
C ARG A 184 11.43 -14.30 -9.04
N VAL A 185 10.96 -13.06 -9.08
CA VAL A 185 11.81 -11.88 -9.26
C VAL A 185 12.14 -11.29 -7.90
N THR A 186 13.40 -10.93 -7.71
CA THR A 186 13.84 -10.10 -6.59
C THR A 186 14.02 -8.66 -7.07
N VAL A 187 13.52 -7.70 -6.31
CA VAL A 187 13.59 -6.28 -6.65
C VAL A 187 14.18 -5.49 -5.49
N LYS A 188 14.82 -4.37 -5.81
CA LYS A 188 15.19 -3.31 -4.86
C LYS A 188 14.13 -2.22 -4.93
N LEU A 189 13.62 -1.77 -3.78
CA LEU A 189 12.66 -0.66 -3.72
C LEU A 189 13.38 0.67 -3.95
N ASN A 190 12.86 1.48 -4.88
CA ASN A 190 13.30 2.85 -5.14
C ASN A 190 12.36 3.88 -4.51
N LYS A 191 11.11 3.51 -4.28
CA LYS A 191 10.07 4.35 -3.66
C LYS A 191 9.50 3.68 -2.42
N ALA A 192 8.97 4.48 -1.52
CA ALA A 192 8.26 3.98 -0.36
C ALA A 192 7.03 3.15 -0.80
N LEU A 193 6.90 1.95 -0.26
CA LEU A 193 5.82 1.03 -0.60
C LEU A 193 4.99 0.73 0.64
N TYR A 194 3.69 0.56 0.45
CA TYR A 194 2.79 0.14 1.52
C TYR A 194 3.32 -1.12 2.21
N GLY A 195 3.30 -1.13 3.53
CA GLY A 195 3.76 -2.24 4.36
C GLY A 195 5.21 -2.14 4.84
N CYS A 196 6.09 -1.36 4.21
CA CYS A 196 7.41 -1.08 4.80
C CYS A 196 7.27 -0.22 6.06
N ILE A 197 8.11 -0.49 7.06
CA ILE A 197 8.08 0.19 8.37
C ILE A 197 8.21 1.70 8.21
N GLN A 198 9.15 2.18 7.41
CA GLN A 198 9.50 3.59 7.24
C GLN A 198 8.63 4.36 6.23
N SER A 199 7.75 3.67 5.47
CA SER A 199 7.05 4.30 4.34
C SER A 199 6.15 5.47 4.74
N ALA A 200 5.48 5.36 5.89
CA ALA A 200 4.62 6.44 6.38
C ALA A 200 5.43 7.71 6.70
N LYS A 201 6.58 7.56 7.35
CA LYS A 201 7.47 8.67 7.69
C LYS A 201 8.13 9.29 6.46
N LEU A 202 8.57 8.47 5.52
CA LEU A 202 9.16 8.95 4.26
C LEU A 202 8.15 9.82 3.49
N TRP A 203 6.90 9.37 3.43
CA TRP A 203 5.83 10.14 2.81
C TRP A 203 5.52 11.44 3.58
N TYR A 204 5.40 11.38 4.90
CA TYR A 204 5.18 12.56 5.73
C TYR A 204 6.26 13.62 5.49
N ASN A 205 7.52 13.23 5.51
CA ASN A 205 8.63 14.14 5.27
C ASN A 205 8.56 14.74 3.86
N HIS A 206 8.34 13.89 2.83
CA HIS A 206 8.23 14.33 1.44
C HIS A 206 7.12 15.37 1.25
N LEU A 207 5.92 15.13 1.80
CA LEU A 207 4.81 16.05 1.72
C LEU A 207 5.08 17.33 2.51
N SER A 208 5.60 17.21 3.73
CA SER A 208 5.89 18.37 4.60
C SER A 208 6.96 19.27 3.99
N ASP A 209 8.01 18.69 3.42
CA ASP A 209 9.06 19.45 2.76
C ASP A 209 8.50 20.20 1.54
N TYR A 210 7.68 19.56 0.72
CA TYR A 210 7.01 20.22 -0.39
C TYR A 210 6.10 21.38 0.08
N LEU A 211 5.27 21.14 1.09
CA LEU A 211 4.38 22.18 1.64
C LEU A 211 5.15 23.39 2.17
N ARG A 212 6.32 23.16 2.80
CA ARG A 212 7.20 24.26 3.23
C ARG A 212 7.72 25.09 2.07
N THR A 213 8.06 24.46 0.93
CA THR A 213 8.53 25.21 -0.25
C THR A 213 7.49 26.17 -0.83
N ILE A 214 6.21 25.88 -0.60
CA ILE A 214 5.10 26.73 -1.05
C ILE A 214 4.49 27.60 0.07
N GLY A 215 5.21 27.75 1.20
CA GLY A 215 4.89 28.71 2.26
C GLY A 215 4.03 28.21 3.41
N PHE A 216 3.76 26.89 3.49
CA PHE A 216 3.07 26.32 4.66
C PHE A 216 4.04 26.10 5.83
N SER A 217 3.58 26.33 7.02
CA SER A 217 4.28 26.01 8.27
C SER A 217 3.48 24.97 9.06
N PRO A 218 4.14 23.99 9.69
CA PRO A 218 3.43 23.08 10.60
C PRO A 218 2.89 23.87 11.79
N ASN A 219 1.73 23.46 12.28
CA ASN A 219 1.18 24.00 13.51
C ASN A 219 2.02 23.51 14.70
N PRO A 220 2.56 24.39 15.56
CA PRO A 220 3.39 23.97 16.69
C PRO A 220 2.61 23.25 17.80
N VAL A 221 1.28 23.30 17.77
CA VAL A 221 0.40 22.71 18.80
C VAL A 221 -0.10 21.32 18.41
N ASP A 222 -0.01 20.93 17.12
CA ASP A 222 -0.55 19.68 16.62
C ASP A 222 0.34 19.09 15.51
#